data_0893d47af7684aa424ec3afa35e384d5
#
_entry.id   0893d47af7684aa424ec3afa35e384d5
#
_cell.length_a   1.000
_cell.length_b   1.000
_cell.length_c   1.000
_cell.angle_alpha   90.00
_cell.angle_beta   90.00
_cell.angle_gamma   90.00
#
_symmetry.space_group_name_H-M   'P 1'
#
loop_
_entity.id
_entity.type
_entity.pdbx_description
1 polymer ?
#
loop_
_entity_poly.entity_id
_entity_poly.type
_entity_poly.pdbx_seq_one_letter_code
_entity_poly.pdbx_strand_id
1 'polypeptide(L)'
;MQNISEIENLIKVISKLPGLGPKSAKRIVLKLINNRDELVKPMANLLAQVYKNVTRCNSCGSLKSNLEGCKNCEITKDKFKKICVVEDIADQWSIENSNIFKGYFHILGGTISSAGQRKEDLLIHSLVERVIKEDIEE
;
A
#
# COMPACT_ATOMS: atom_id res chain seq x y z
N MET A 1 15.02 32.95 -6.43
CA MET A 1 14.43 31.84 -7.21
C MET A 1 13.48 32.43 -8.24
N GLN A 2 13.64 32.09 -9.50
CA GLN A 2 12.66 32.46 -10.50
C GLN A 2 11.36 31.70 -10.26
N ASN A 3 10.23 32.37 -10.42
CA ASN A 3 8.90 31.79 -10.25
C ASN A 3 8.58 30.86 -11.44
N ILE A 4 9.00 29.60 -11.32
CA ILE A 4 8.63 28.56 -12.29
C ILE A 4 7.50 27.75 -11.67
N SER A 5 6.30 27.92 -12.19
CA SER A 5 5.08 27.35 -11.60
C SER A 5 5.12 25.82 -11.48
N GLU A 6 5.68 25.13 -12.45
CA GLU A 6 5.83 23.66 -12.42
C GLU A 6 6.71 23.20 -11.26
N ILE A 7 7.81 23.90 -11.02
CA ILE A 7 8.71 23.60 -9.91
C ILE A 7 8.03 23.87 -8.57
N GLU A 8 7.37 25.02 -8.44
CA GLU A 8 6.66 25.39 -7.22
C GLU A 8 5.56 24.39 -6.88
N ASN A 9 4.78 23.97 -7.87
CA ASN A 9 3.72 23.00 -7.70
C ASN A 9 4.27 21.63 -7.31
N LEU A 10 5.36 21.20 -7.91
CA LEU A 10 6.00 19.93 -7.55
C LEU A 10 6.56 19.96 -6.12
N ILE A 11 7.18 21.07 -5.71
CA ILE A 11 7.65 21.27 -4.34
C ILE A 11 6.48 21.15 -3.35
N LYS A 12 5.34 21.78 -3.65
CA LYS A 12 4.15 21.71 -2.81
C LYS A 12 3.63 20.28 -2.66
N VAL A 13 3.59 19.52 -3.74
CA VAL A 13 3.14 18.11 -3.72
C VAL A 13 4.09 17.26 -2.91
N ILE A 14 5.39 17.38 -3.14
CA ILE A 14 6.41 16.60 -2.40
C ILE A 14 6.41 16.96 -0.92
N SER A 15 6.19 18.24 -0.57
CA SER A 15 6.11 18.69 0.82
C SER A 15 4.96 18.05 1.61
N LYS A 16 3.97 17.48 0.94
CA LYS A 16 2.86 16.77 1.59
C LYS A 16 3.21 15.34 2.02
N LEU A 17 4.35 14.83 1.56
CA LEU A 17 4.79 13.48 1.92
C LEU A 17 5.28 13.45 3.36
N PRO A 18 5.03 12.34 4.09
CA PRO A 18 5.49 12.21 5.48
C PRO A 18 7.00 12.36 5.61
N GLY A 19 7.44 13.13 6.59
CA GLY A 19 8.86 13.36 6.87
C GLY A 19 9.55 14.36 5.95
N LEU A 20 8.85 14.93 4.98
CA LEU A 20 9.42 15.90 4.04
C LEU A 20 8.84 17.30 4.30
N GLY A 21 9.70 18.22 4.72
CA GLY A 21 9.37 19.63 4.81
C GLY A 21 9.71 20.37 3.51
N PRO A 22 9.40 21.70 3.44
CA PRO A 22 9.66 22.50 2.25
C PRO A 22 11.14 22.52 1.83
N LYS A 23 12.06 22.52 2.78
CA LYS A 23 13.50 22.53 2.51
C LYS A 23 13.95 21.23 1.86
N SER A 24 13.51 20.09 2.39
CA SER A 24 13.81 18.78 1.83
C SER A 24 13.16 18.59 0.45
N ALA A 25 11.93 19.07 0.29
CA ALA A 25 11.21 19.01 -0.99
C ALA A 25 11.97 19.79 -2.07
N LYS A 26 12.50 20.98 -1.76
CA LYS A 26 13.30 21.77 -2.71
C LYS A 26 14.55 21.00 -3.15
N ARG A 27 15.26 20.36 -2.22
CA ARG A 27 16.43 19.53 -2.54
C ARG A 27 16.09 18.36 -3.44
N ILE A 28 14.97 17.69 -3.17
CA ILE A 28 14.49 16.58 -3.98
C ILE A 28 14.17 17.04 -5.40
N VAL A 29 13.44 18.13 -5.54
CA VAL A 29 13.07 18.66 -6.85
C VAL A 29 14.32 19.06 -7.67
N LEU A 30 15.31 19.70 -7.03
CA LEU A 30 16.56 20.03 -7.70
C LEU A 30 17.32 18.77 -8.14
N LYS A 31 17.35 17.73 -7.30
CA LYS A 31 17.97 16.45 -7.64
C LYS A 31 17.27 15.82 -8.86
N LEU A 32 15.95 15.85 -8.90
CA LEU A 32 15.17 15.31 -10.00
C LEU A 32 15.46 16.08 -11.30
N ILE A 33 15.43 17.41 -11.25
CA ILE A 33 15.68 18.25 -12.43
C ILE A 33 17.06 17.98 -13.02
N ASN A 34 18.08 17.80 -12.16
CA ASN A 34 19.43 17.52 -12.59
C ASN A 34 19.63 16.09 -13.12
N ASN A 35 18.67 15.21 -12.94
CA ASN A 35 18.73 13.79 -13.36
C ASN A 35 17.44 13.39 -14.08
N ARG A 36 17.07 14.14 -15.09
CA ARG A 36 15.79 14.01 -15.80
C ARG A 36 15.56 12.62 -16.37
N ASP A 37 16.52 12.10 -17.14
CA ASP A 37 16.36 10.83 -17.83
C ASP A 37 16.55 9.64 -16.89
N GLU A 38 17.41 9.78 -15.91
CA GLU A 38 17.73 8.69 -14.98
C GLU A 38 16.74 8.55 -13.82
N LEU A 39 16.13 9.66 -13.37
CA LEU A 39 15.21 9.67 -12.24
C LEU A 39 13.79 10.06 -12.61
N VAL A 40 13.61 11.21 -13.27
CA VAL A 40 12.24 11.72 -13.50
C VAL A 40 11.45 10.85 -14.44
N LYS A 41 12.03 10.46 -15.55
CA LYS A 41 11.35 9.65 -16.56
C LYS A 41 10.90 8.28 -16.01
N PRO A 42 11.78 7.46 -15.41
CA PRO A 42 11.35 6.19 -14.82
C PRO A 42 10.41 6.38 -13.63
N MET A 43 10.62 7.40 -12.80
CA MET A 43 9.75 7.68 -11.66
C MET A 43 8.33 8.06 -12.13
N ALA A 44 8.20 8.93 -13.12
CA ALA A 44 6.90 9.32 -13.66
C ALA A 44 6.16 8.12 -14.26
N ASN A 45 6.86 7.26 -14.98
CA ASN A 45 6.29 6.03 -15.56
C ASN A 45 5.84 5.06 -14.47
N LEU A 46 6.66 4.83 -13.44
CA LEU A 46 6.32 3.93 -12.33
C LEU A 46 5.17 4.45 -11.51
N LEU A 47 5.13 5.76 -11.21
CA LEU A 47 4.00 6.36 -10.51
C LEU A 47 2.70 6.19 -11.28
N ALA A 48 2.73 6.39 -12.60
CA ALA A 48 1.57 6.17 -13.45
C ALA A 48 1.11 4.70 -13.45
N GLN A 49 2.05 3.75 -13.49
CA GLN A 49 1.74 2.33 -13.44
C GLN A 49 1.14 1.92 -12.09
N VAL A 50 1.70 2.41 -10.98
CA VAL A 50 1.16 2.18 -9.64
C VAL A 50 -0.25 2.73 -9.53
N TYR A 51 -0.46 3.96 -9.96
CA TYR A 51 -1.78 4.59 -9.95
C TYR A 51 -2.82 3.78 -10.75
N LYS A 52 -2.44 3.29 -11.92
CA LYS A 52 -3.33 2.58 -12.83
C LYS A 52 -3.60 1.13 -12.40
N ASN A 53 -2.57 0.42 -11.96
CA ASN A 53 -2.61 -1.04 -11.84
C ASN A 53 -2.68 -1.56 -10.41
N VAL A 54 -2.23 -0.79 -9.42
CA VAL A 54 -2.21 -1.25 -8.03
C VAL A 54 -3.48 -0.84 -7.32
N THR A 55 -4.19 -1.81 -6.78
CA THR A 55 -5.43 -1.60 -6.02
C THR A 55 -5.42 -2.47 -4.77
N ARG A 56 -6.35 -2.19 -3.87
CA ARG A 56 -6.57 -2.99 -2.68
C ARG A 56 -7.48 -4.17 -3.02
N CYS A 57 -7.11 -5.36 -2.60
CA CYS A 57 -7.95 -6.53 -2.76
C CYS A 57 -9.24 -6.42 -1.93
N ASN A 58 -10.39 -6.59 -2.55
CA ASN A 58 -11.67 -6.49 -1.86
C ASN A 58 -11.92 -7.65 -0.88
N SER A 59 -11.23 -8.76 -1.05
CA SER A 59 -11.37 -9.93 -0.19
C SER A 59 -10.48 -9.86 1.04
N CYS A 60 -9.18 -9.65 0.86
CA CYS A 60 -8.21 -9.71 1.96
C CYS A 60 -7.64 -8.35 2.40
N GLY A 61 -7.82 -7.31 1.60
CA GLY A 61 -7.32 -5.97 1.91
C GLY A 61 -5.86 -5.71 1.55
N SER A 62 -5.11 -6.71 1.08
CA SER A 62 -3.73 -6.53 0.60
C SER A 62 -3.69 -5.72 -0.70
N LEU A 63 -2.54 -5.13 -0.97
CA LEU A 63 -2.29 -4.54 -2.29
C LEU A 63 -2.10 -5.64 -3.33
N LYS A 64 -2.66 -5.42 -4.49
CA LYS A 64 -2.52 -6.32 -5.63
C LYS A 64 -2.29 -5.53 -6.91
N SER A 65 -1.65 -6.17 -7.88
CA SER A 65 -1.64 -5.69 -9.25
C SER A 65 -2.85 -6.23 -10.00
N ASN A 66 -3.58 -5.36 -10.69
CA ASN A 66 -4.70 -5.78 -11.54
C ASN A 66 -4.28 -6.69 -12.69
N LEU A 67 -2.97 -6.70 -13.01
CA LEU A 67 -2.41 -7.53 -14.07
C LEU A 67 -2.15 -8.97 -13.61
N GLU A 68 -1.82 -9.17 -12.34
CA GLU A 68 -1.41 -10.48 -11.80
C GLU A 68 -2.41 -11.08 -10.81
N GLY A 69 -3.33 -10.29 -10.30
CA GLY A 69 -4.26 -10.72 -9.26
C GLY A 69 -3.66 -10.67 -7.85
N CYS A 70 -4.36 -11.19 -6.87
CA CYS A 70 -3.97 -11.12 -5.47
C CYS A 70 -3.18 -12.34 -5.02
N LYS A 71 -1.89 -12.18 -4.80
CA LYS A 71 -1.00 -13.25 -4.34
C LYS A 71 -1.30 -13.70 -2.91
N ASN A 72 -1.81 -12.80 -2.07
CA ASN A 72 -2.18 -13.16 -0.69
C ASN A 72 -3.40 -14.09 -0.64
N CYS A 73 -4.34 -13.94 -1.57
CA CYS A 73 -5.53 -14.80 -1.67
C CYS A 73 -5.25 -16.13 -2.37
N GLU A 74 -4.09 -16.27 -3.00
CA GLU A 74 -3.73 -17.49 -3.71
C GLU A 74 -3.58 -18.66 -2.74
N ILE A 75 -4.33 -19.73 -2.99
CA ILE A 75 -4.29 -20.93 -2.15
C ILE A 75 -3.10 -21.79 -2.59
N THR A 76 -2.13 -21.95 -1.70
CA THR A 76 -0.98 -22.83 -1.92
C THR A 76 -0.87 -23.85 -0.80
N LYS A 77 -0.27 -24.99 -1.12
CA LYS A 77 -0.08 -26.08 -0.14
C LYS A 77 0.89 -25.71 0.98
N ASP A 78 1.73 -24.72 0.75
CA ASP A 78 2.76 -24.30 1.71
C ASP A 78 2.25 -23.32 2.76
N LYS A 79 1.05 -22.76 2.57
CA LYS A 79 0.47 -21.84 3.52
C LYS A 79 -0.24 -22.57 4.66
N PHE A 80 -0.03 -22.07 5.86
CA PHE A 80 -0.78 -22.56 7.03
C PHE A 80 -2.25 -22.19 6.90
N LYS A 81 -3.14 -23.02 7.44
CA LYS A 81 -4.57 -22.73 7.54
C LYS A 81 -4.87 -21.71 8.65
N LYS A 82 -4.12 -20.64 8.66
CA LYS A 82 -4.20 -19.56 9.64
C LYS A 82 -4.29 -18.21 8.94
N ILE A 83 -5.06 -17.32 9.51
CA ILE A 83 -5.17 -15.93 9.06
C ILE A 83 -4.57 -15.01 10.12
N CYS A 84 -3.64 -14.15 9.69
CA CYS A 84 -3.14 -13.05 10.51
C CYS A 84 -3.93 -11.79 10.16
N VAL A 85 -4.73 -11.32 11.09
CA VAL A 85 -5.53 -10.10 10.91
C VAL A 85 -4.74 -8.91 11.40
N VAL A 86 -4.54 -7.95 10.53
CA VAL A 86 -3.78 -6.72 10.83
C VAL A 86 -4.58 -5.47 10.49
N GLU A 87 -4.20 -4.35 11.08
CA GLU A 87 -4.88 -3.08 10.86
C GLU A 87 -4.56 -2.51 9.48
N ASP A 88 -3.29 -2.49 9.11
CA ASP A 88 -2.85 -1.88 7.87
C ASP A 88 -1.80 -2.72 7.11
N ILE A 89 -1.47 -2.24 5.91
CA ILE A 89 -0.54 -2.93 5.01
C ILE A 89 0.91 -2.88 5.53
N ALA A 90 1.28 -1.85 6.26
CA ALA A 90 2.61 -1.74 6.85
C ALA A 90 2.85 -2.86 7.87
N ASP A 91 1.83 -3.19 8.65
CA ASP A 91 1.89 -4.33 9.58
C ASP A 91 2.05 -5.66 8.83
N GLN A 92 1.29 -5.86 7.75
CA GLN A 92 1.45 -7.02 6.89
C GLN A 92 2.89 -7.15 6.40
N TRP A 93 3.44 -6.10 5.81
CA TRP A 93 4.80 -6.12 5.28
C TRP A 93 5.85 -6.41 6.34
N SER A 94 5.69 -5.84 7.54
CA SER A 94 6.61 -6.09 8.65
C SER A 94 6.63 -7.56 9.05
N ILE A 95 5.46 -8.20 9.11
CA ILE A 95 5.34 -9.62 9.46
C ILE A 95 5.87 -10.50 8.32
N GLU A 96 5.54 -10.18 7.07
CA GLU A 96 6.06 -10.92 5.90
C GLU A 96 7.59 -10.88 5.84
N ASN A 97 8.18 -9.72 6.07
CA ASN A 97 9.64 -9.56 6.05
C ASN A 97 10.35 -10.36 7.16
N SER A 98 9.67 -10.66 8.24
CA SER A 98 10.23 -11.50 9.32
C SER A 98 10.37 -12.97 8.93
N ASN A 99 9.65 -13.43 7.90
CA ASN A 99 9.59 -14.82 7.44
C ASN A 99 9.13 -15.84 8.51
N ILE A 100 8.47 -15.37 9.56
CA ILE A 100 7.98 -16.23 10.65
C ILE A 100 6.60 -16.81 10.33
N PHE A 101 5.74 -16.01 9.69
CA PHE A 101 4.36 -16.39 9.39
C PHE A 101 4.18 -16.74 7.91
N LYS A 102 3.67 -17.93 7.63
CA LYS A 102 3.43 -18.43 6.27
C LYS A 102 1.95 -18.79 6.03
N GLY A 103 1.05 -18.03 6.62
CA GLY A 103 -0.38 -18.20 6.42
C GLY A 103 -0.96 -17.12 5.50
N TYR A 104 -2.23 -16.85 5.71
CA TYR A 104 -2.95 -15.81 4.99
C TYR A 104 -2.98 -14.53 5.81
N PHE A 105 -3.00 -13.39 5.14
CA PHE A 105 -3.20 -12.11 5.79
C PHE A 105 -4.60 -11.57 5.51
N HIS A 106 -5.12 -10.82 6.46
CA HIS A 106 -6.35 -10.06 6.27
C HIS A 106 -6.16 -8.66 6.85
N ILE A 107 -6.27 -7.66 6.00
CA ILE A 107 -6.02 -6.26 6.35
C ILE A 107 -7.36 -5.56 6.50
N LEU A 108 -7.68 -5.13 7.70
CA LEU A 108 -8.94 -4.46 8.01
C LEU A 108 -9.03 -3.06 7.41
N GLY A 109 -7.93 -2.33 7.38
CA GLY A 109 -7.87 -0.96 6.92
C GLY A 109 -8.14 0.07 8.00
N GLY A 110 -8.08 -0.34 9.26
CA GLY A 110 -8.30 0.51 10.41
C GLY A 110 -8.85 -0.25 11.61
N THR A 111 -9.28 0.47 12.64
CA THR A 111 -9.91 -0.09 13.83
C THR A 111 -11.29 0.51 14.04
N ILE A 112 -12.18 -0.21 14.73
CA ILE A 112 -13.55 0.26 15.04
C ILE A 112 -13.51 1.49 15.95
N SER A 113 -12.50 1.60 16.81
CA SER A 113 -12.30 2.71 17.73
C SER A 113 -11.76 3.97 17.07
N SER A 114 -11.32 3.92 15.83
CA SER A 114 -10.84 5.09 15.09
C SER A 114 -11.99 6.04 14.82
N ALA A 115 -11.82 7.33 15.17
CA ALA A 115 -12.82 8.35 14.94
C ALA A 115 -13.16 8.48 13.46
N GLY A 116 -14.44 8.41 13.11
CA GLY A 116 -14.94 8.54 11.75
C GLY A 116 -14.86 7.26 10.89
N GLN A 117 -14.30 6.18 11.40
CA GLN A 117 -14.33 4.91 10.67
C GLN A 117 -15.62 4.14 10.94
N ARG A 118 -16.29 3.76 9.89
CA ARG A 118 -17.47 2.91 9.95
C ARG A 118 -17.06 1.45 9.89
N LYS A 119 -17.85 0.60 10.55
CA LYS A 119 -17.66 -0.86 10.51
C LYS A 119 -17.67 -1.41 9.07
N GLU A 120 -18.42 -0.78 8.18
CA GLU A 120 -18.52 -1.13 6.77
C GLU A 120 -17.24 -0.82 5.97
N ASP A 121 -16.47 0.19 6.39
CA ASP A 121 -15.19 0.54 5.77
C ASP A 121 -14.09 -0.45 6.10
N LEU A 122 -14.31 -1.30 7.10
CA LEU A 122 -13.40 -2.37 7.49
C LEU A 122 -13.85 -3.68 6.83
N LEU A 123 -12.90 -4.50 6.41
CA LEU A 123 -13.21 -5.76 5.74
C LEU A 123 -13.60 -6.88 6.72
N ILE A 124 -14.47 -6.60 7.68
CA ILE A 124 -14.89 -7.56 8.71
C ILE A 124 -15.79 -8.64 8.11
N HIS A 125 -16.74 -8.26 7.28
CA HIS A 125 -17.65 -9.20 6.64
C HIS A 125 -16.90 -10.16 5.72
N SER A 126 -15.96 -9.64 4.95
CA SER A 126 -15.08 -10.44 4.09
C SER A 126 -14.22 -11.41 4.90
N LEU A 127 -13.74 -11.00 6.09
CA LEU A 127 -12.99 -11.89 6.99
C LEU A 127 -13.84 -13.09 7.43
N VAL A 128 -15.07 -12.85 7.85
CA VAL A 128 -15.99 -13.93 8.25
C VAL A 128 -16.23 -14.90 7.09
N GLU A 129 -16.47 -14.40 5.88
CA GLU A 129 -16.63 -15.24 4.69
C GLU A 129 -15.38 -16.08 4.39
N ARG A 130 -14.19 -15.49 4.51
CA ARG A 130 -12.92 -16.19 4.26
C ARG A 130 -12.69 -17.32 5.25
N VAL A 131 -12.96 -17.08 6.53
CA VAL A 131 -12.81 -18.11 7.58
C VAL A 131 -13.68 -19.33 7.28
N ILE A 132 -14.89 -19.10 6.78
CA ILE A 132 -15.83 -20.18 6.45
C ILE A 132 -15.41 -20.92 5.17
N LYS A 133 -15.06 -20.16 4.10
CA LYS A 133 -14.76 -20.75 2.78
C LYS A 133 -13.39 -21.44 2.71
N GLU A 134 -12.39 -20.89 3.36
CA GLU A 134 -11.00 -21.32 3.20
C GLU A 134 -10.56 -22.34 4.27
N ASP A 135 -11.50 -22.84 5.07
CA ASP A 135 -11.24 -23.85 6.13
C ASP A 135 -10.10 -23.39 7.05
N ILE A 136 -10.21 -22.17 7.54
CA ILE A 136 -9.21 -21.59 8.44
C ILE A 136 -9.37 -22.15 9.84
N GLU A 137 -8.26 -22.59 10.43
CA GLU A 137 -8.22 -23.19 11.76
C GLU A 137 -7.95 -22.18 12.87
N GLU A 138 -7.24 -21.06 12.58
CA GLU A 138 -6.86 -20.04 13.57
C GLU A 138 -6.72 -18.66 12.94
#